data_792f6ec01c289c49237ee5e50747de90
#
_entry.id   792f6ec01c289c49237ee5e50747de90
#
_cell.length_a   1.000
_cell.length_b   1.000
_cell.length_c   1.000
_cell.angle_alpha   90.00
_cell.angle_beta   90.00
_cell.angle_gamma   90.00
#
_symmetry.space_group_name_H-M   'P 1'
#
loop_
_entity.id
_entity.type
_entity.pdbx_description
1 polymer ?
#
loop_
_entity_poly.entity_id
_entity_poly.type
_entity_poly.pdbx_seq_one_letter_code
_entity_poly.pdbx_strand_id
1 'polypeptide(L)'
;MFDIVKIGEQEVPMLAMASVDVFYRNIFHEDPILVQTRDQDEGSAILFYEQMGFVMAKFAELKKSSEMRKLNEDAYVDWLCQFSRSDYISALPDIMNVYNGQQATESDAKKKDEEPSAE
;
A
#
# COMPACT_ATOMS: atom_id res chain seq x y z
N MET A 1 0.56 -5.21 -8.56
CA MET A 1 -0.04 -6.35 -7.85
C MET A 1 -1.40 -5.97 -7.29
N PHE A 2 -2.36 -6.84 -7.47
CA PHE A 2 -3.70 -6.65 -6.92
C PHE A 2 -3.97 -7.68 -5.83
N ASP A 3 -4.53 -7.25 -4.72
CA ASP A 3 -4.92 -8.17 -3.66
C ASP A 3 -6.04 -7.56 -2.85
N ILE A 4 -6.72 -8.39 -2.09
CA ILE A 4 -7.77 -7.94 -1.18
C ILE A 4 -7.22 -8.03 0.23
N VAL A 5 -7.22 -6.90 0.93
CA VAL A 5 -6.72 -6.82 2.30
C VAL A 5 -7.91 -6.74 3.23
N LYS A 6 -7.90 -7.61 4.23
CA LYS A 6 -8.98 -7.61 5.21
C LYS A 6 -8.64 -6.65 6.34
N ILE A 7 -9.48 -5.65 6.53
CA ILE A 7 -9.33 -4.66 7.60
C ILE A 7 -10.56 -4.80 8.49
N GLY A 8 -10.37 -5.46 9.64
CA GLY A 8 -11.51 -5.87 10.45
C GLY A 8 -12.37 -6.84 9.66
N GLU A 9 -13.62 -6.51 9.46
CA GLU A 9 -14.53 -7.34 8.68
C GLU A 9 -14.71 -6.86 7.25
N GLN A 10 -14.04 -5.79 6.87
CA GLN A 10 -14.15 -5.26 5.52
C GLN A 10 -13.06 -5.88 4.63
N GLU A 11 -13.45 -6.24 3.43
CA GLU A 11 -12.52 -6.69 2.40
C GLU A 11 -12.23 -5.53 1.47
N VAL A 12 -11.00 -5.05 1.51
CA VAL A 12 -10.59 -3.83 0.81
C VAL A 12 -9.67 -4.21 -0.35
N PRO A 13 -10.14 -4.05 -1.59
CA PRO A 13 -9.27 -4.28 -2.74
C PRO A 13 -8.17 -3.22 -2.79
N MET A 14 -6.96 -3.64 -3.08
CA MET A 14 -5.81 -2.74 -3.19
C MET A 14 -5.01 -3.08 -4.44
N LEU A 15 -4.56 -2.05 -5.14
CA LEU A 15 -3.82 -2.22 -6.38
C LEU A 15 -2.51 -1.45 -6.28
N ALA A 16 -1.39 -2.16 -6.42
CA ALA A 16 -0.07 -1.58 -6.36
C ALA A 16 0.59 -1.67 -7.73
N MET A 17 0.79 -0.53 -8.33
CA MET A 17 1.51 -0.39 -9.59
C MET A 17 2.49 0.78 -9.41
N ALA A 18 3.40 0.94 -10.36
CA ALA A 18 4.40 2.00 -10.25
C ALA A 18 3.77 3.38 -10.04
N SER A 19 2.57 3.58 -10.56
CA SER A 19 1.89 4.87 -10.45
C SER A 19 1.44 5.21 -9.04
N VAL A 20 1.34 4.24 -8.12
CA VAL A 20 0.92 4.58 -6.75
C VAL A 20 1.91 5.51 -6.07
N ASP A 21 3.19 5.41 -6.42
CA ASP A 21 4.18 6.34 -5.87
C ASP A 21 3.91 7.77 -6.33
N VAL A 22 3.48 7.94 -7.58
CA VAL A 22 3.12 9.26 -8.09
C VAL A 22 1.92 9.82 -7.35
N PHE A 23 0.90 9.00 -7.17
CA PHE A 23 -0.30 9.44 -6.45
C PHE A 23 0.02 9.76 -4.99
N TYR A 24 0.88 8.97 -4.37
CA TYR A 24 1.32 9.24 -3.01
C TYR A 24 1.95 10.64 -2.92
N ARG A 25 2.86 10.96 -3.84
CA ARG A 25 3.50 12.28 -3.86
C ARG A 25 2.48 13.41 -4.03
N ASN A 26 1.49 13.18 -4.88
CA ASN A 26 0.47 14.20 -5.12
C ASN A 26 -0.40 14.47 -3.90
N ILE A 27 -0.67 13.43 -3.12
CA ILE A 27 -1.55 13.54 -1.95
C ILE A 27 -0.79 14.03 -0.73
N PHE A 28 0.38 13.45 -0.47
CA PHE A 28 1.10 13.67 0.77
C PHE A 28 2.33 14.57 0.61
N HIS A 29 2.69 14.91 -0.63
CA HIS A 29 3.77 15.86 -0.94
C HIS A 29 5.13 15.38 -0.45
N GLU A 30 5.35 14.08 -0.42
CA GLU A 30 6.64 13.49 -0.06
C GLU A 30 6.95 12.35 -1.03
N ASP A 31 8.25 12.14 -1.24
CA ASP A 31 8.69 11.06 -2.11
C ASP A 31 8.68 9.73 -1.33
N PRO A 32 7.97 8.70 -1.82
CA PRO A 32 7.91 7.42 -1.10
C PRO A 32 9.28 6.82 -0.80
N ILE A 33 10.20 6.92 -1.74
CA ILE A 33 11.53 6.36 -1.54
C ILE A 33 12.26 7.09 -0.42
N LEU A 34 12.16 8.41 -0.40
CA LEU A 34 12.79 9.18 0.66
C LEU A 34 12.18 8.94 2.02
N VAL A 35 10.85 8.79 2.06
CA VAL A 35 10.18 8.49 3.33
C VAL A 35 10.65 7.14 3.88
N GLN A 36 10.77 6.14 2.99
CA GLN A 36 11.18 4.81 3.41
C GLN A 36 12.63 4.76 3.88
N THR A 37 13.50 5.60 3.32
CA THR A 37 14.94 5.52 3.61
C THR A 37 15.40 6.56 4.61
N ARG A 38 14.66 7.65 4.78
CA ARG A 38 15.08 8.76 5.64
C ARG A 38 15.11 8.36 7.11
N ASP A 39 14.06 7.71 7.55
CA ASP A 39 13.91 7.27 8.93
C ASP A 39 13.69 5.77 8.92
N GLN A 40 14.49 5.07 9.72
CA GLN A 40 14.44 3.61 9.74
C GLN A 40 13.70 3.09 10.96
N ASP A 41 12.97 3.93 11.66
CA ASP A 41 12.24 3.49 12.84
C ASP A 41 10.87 2.93 12.45
N GLU A 42 10.28 2.19 13.38
CA GLU A 42 9.00 1.53 13.14
C GLU A 42 7.87 2.53 12.96
N GLY A 43 7.94 3.68 13.66
CA GLY A 43 6.89 4.68 13.57
C GLY A 43 6.76 5.25 12.17
N SER A 44 7.88 5.53 11.53
CA SER A 44 7.87 6.05 10.15
C SER A 44 7.36 5.02 9.17
N ALA A 45 7.74 3.76 9.36
CA ALA A 45 7.27 2.68 8.48
C ALA A 45 5.76 2.49 8.62
N ILE A 46 5.25 2.54 9.85
CA ILE A 46 3.82 2.41 10.09
C ILE A 46 3.06 3.52 9.39
N LEU A 47 3.50 4.77 9.56
CA LEU A 47 2.85 5.90 8.93
C LEU A 47 2.84 5.78 7.42
N PHE A 48 3.97 5.38 6.84
CA PHE A 48 4.07 5.25 5.40
C PHE A 48 3.05 4.24 4.85
N TYR A 49 2.99 3.06 5.46
CA TYR A 49 2.08 2.02 4.97
C TYR A 49 0.62 2.34 5.28
N GLU A 50 0.37 3.07 6.36
CA GLU A 50 -0.96 3.56 6.65
C GLU A 50 -1.47 4.46 5.52
N GLN A 51 -0.62 5.36 5.06
CA GLN A 51 -0.94 6.27 3.97
C GLN A 51 -1.01 5.54 2.63
N MET A 52 -0.06 4.65 2.37
CA MET A 52 -0.03 3.93 1.10
C MET A 52 -1.22 3.00 0.95
N GLY A 53 -1.72 2.44 2.05
CA GLY A 53 -2.94 1.64 2.00
C GLY A 53 -4.11 2.40 1.40
N PHE A 54 -4.26 3.66 1.79
CA PHE A 54 -5.29 4.52 1.23
C PHE A 54 -5.08 4.70 -0.28
N VAL A 55 -3.85 4.98 -0.69
CA VAL A 55 -3.56 5.19 -2.11
C VAL A 55 -3.90 3.95 -2.94
N MET A 56 -3.47 2.78 -2.46
CA MET A 56 -3.71 1.54 -3.19
C MET A 56 -5.19 1.16 -3.22
N ALA A 57 -5.90 1.42 -2.12
CA ALA A 57 -7.33 1.13 -2.06
C ALA A 57 -8.11 2.03 -3.02
N LYS A 58 -7.79 3.31 -3.04
CA LYS A 58 -8.44 4.24 -3.94
C LYS A 58 -8.13 3.95 -5.39
N PHE A 59 -6.90 3.54 -5.68
CA PHE A 59 -6.55 3.19 -7.06
C PHE A 59 -7.34 1.98 -7.54
N ALA A 60 -7.52 0.99 -6.67
CA ALA A 60 -8.33 -0.19 -7.02
C ALA A 60 -9.79 0.20 -7.27
N GLU A 61 -10.27 1.18 -6.53
CA GLU A 61 -11.66 1.63 -6.65
C GLU A 61 -11.88 2.51 -7.88
N LEU A 62 -11.03 3.53 -8.05
CA LEU A 62 -11.25 4.56 -9.06
C LEU A 62 -10.69 4.19 -10.42
N LYS A 63 -9.53 3.54 -10.46
CA LYS A 63 -8.90 3.02 -11.67
C LYS A 63 -8.59 4.07 -12.73
N LYS A 64 -8.61 5.36 -12.37
CA LYS A 64 -8.35 6.46 -13.31
C LYS A 64 -7.41 7.46 -12.67
N SER A 65 -6.35 7.82 -13.37
CA SER A 65 -5.38 8.76 -12.83
C SER A 65 -5.99 10.14 -12.62
N SER A 66 -6.92 10.55 -13.47
CA SER A 66 -7.56 11.86 -13.30
C SER A 66 -8.36 11.92 -12.01
N GLU A 67 -9.00 10.84 -11.63
CA GLU A 67 -9.74 10.79 -10.36
C GLU A 67 -8.80 10.72 -9.18
N MET A 68 -7.71 9.96 -9.31
CA MET A 68 -6.71 9.87 -8.26
C MET A 68 -6.10 11.23 -7.93
N ARG A 69 -5.92 12.07 -8.94
CA ARG A 69 -5.31 13.39 -8.75
C ARG A 69 -6.21 14.35 -7.97
N LYS A 70 -7.47 14.05 -7.82
CA LYS A 70 -8.39 14.87 -7.04
C LYS A 70 -8.35 14.56 -5.55
N LEU A 71 -7.68 13.49 -5.17
CA LEU A 71 -7.61 13.09 -3.76
C LEU A 71 -6.66 14.00 -2.99
N ASN A 72 -6.94 14.18 -1.71
CA ASN A 72 -6.12 15.00 -0.82
C ASN A 72 -6.07 14.34 0.56
N GLU A 73 -5.39 15.00 1.49
CA GLU A 73 -5.24 14.47 2.83
C GLU A 73 -6.56 14.36 3.58
N ASP A 74 -7.51 15.24 3.29
CA ASP A 74 -8.83 15.15 3.91
C ASP A 74 -9.54 13.87 3.51
N ALA A 75 -9.43 13.49 2.24
CA ALA A 75 -10.01 12.24 1.77
C ALA A 75 -9.37 11.04 2.47
N TYR A 76 -8.07 11.12 2.72
CA TYR A 76 -7.36 10.07 3.45
C TYR A 76 -7.88 9.93 4.87
N VAL A 77 -8.05 11.04 5.58
CA VAL A 77 -8.56 11.00 6.95
C VAL A 77 -9.99 10.46 6.96
N ASP A 78 -10.83 10.92 6.04
CA ASP A 78 -12.19 10.42 5.94
C ASP A 78 -12.23 8.91 5.71
N TRP A 79 -11.33 8.42 4.85
CA TRP A 79 -11.25 6.99 4.57
C TRP A 79 -10.86 6.20 5.81
N LEU A 80 -9.91 6.71 6.60
CA LEU A 80 -9.48 6.04 7.82
C LEU A 80 -10.59 5.96 8.87
N CYS A 81 -11.53 6.91 8.84
CA CYS A 81 -12.59 6.95 9.84
C CYS A 81 -13.52 5.74 9.81
N GLN A 82 -13.48 4.96 8.74
CA GLN A 82 -14.35 3.79 8.66
C GLN A 82 -13.76 2.55 9.33
N PHE A 83 -12.53 2.63 9.83
CA PHE A 83 -11.86 1.49 10.45
C PHE A 83 -11.51 1.82 11.90
N SER A 84 -11.52 0.79 12.77
CA SER A 84 -10.95 0.98 14.10
C SER A 84 -9.43 1.00 13.99
N ARG A 85 -8.78 1.66 14.95
CA ARG A 85 -7.33 1.76 14.94
C ARG A 85 -6.67 0.37 15.00
N SER A 86 -7.18 -0.49 15.88
CA SER A 86 -6.57 -1.82 16.05
C SER A 86 -6.74 -2.67 14.80
N ASP A 87 -7.89 -2.58 14.12
CA ASP A 87 -8.11 -3.32 12.89
C ASP A 87 -7.16 -2.88 11.80
N TYR A 88 -6.96 -1.57 11.68
CA TYR A 88 -6.10 -1.04 10.64
C TYR A 88 -4.64 -1.40 10.90
N ILE A 89 -4.19 -1.25 12.15
CA ILE A 89 -2.81 -1.61 12.52
C ILE A 89 -2.56 -3.09 12.26
N SER A 90 -3.52 -3.93 12.58
CA SER A 90 -3.39 -5.37 12.35
C SER A 90 -3.29 -5.71 10.86
N ALA A 91 -3.83 -4.86 10.00
CA ALA A 91 -3.80 -5.10 8.56
C ALA A 91 -2.52 -4.59 7.90
N LEU A 92 -1.69 -3.81 8.60
CA LEU A 92 -0.50 -3.21 8.00
C LEU A 92 0.45 -4.21 7.37
N PRO A 93 0.73 -5.38 7.96
CA PRO A 93 1.60 -6.35 7.29
C PRO A 93 1.08 -6.77 5.93
N ASP A 94 -0.23 -6.93 5.80
CA ASP A 94 -0.82 -7.29 4.52
C ASP A 94 -0.73 -6.13 3.53
N ILE A 95 -0.93 -4.91 3.99
CA ILE A 95 -0.77 -3.72 3.15
C ILE A 95 0.66 -3.62 2.64
N MET A 96 1.62 -3.84 3.54
CA MET A 96 3.03 -3.85 3.16
C MET A 96 3.31 -4.90 2.08
N ASN A 97 2.72 -6.07 2.23
CA ASN A 97 2.92 -7.15 1.26
C ASN A 97 2.37 -6.77 -0.11
N VAL A 98 1.23 -6.10 -0.17
CA VAL A 98 0.68 -5.65 -1.45
C VAL A 98 1.61 -4.64 -2.10
N TYR A 99 2.06 -3.65 -1.35
CA TYR A 99 2.92 -2.61 -1.89
C TYR A 99 4.23 -3.18 -2.42
N ASN A 100 4.85 -4.08 -1.67
CA ASN A 100 6.13 -4.67 -2.04
C ASN A 100 6.00 -5.94 -2.85
N GLY A 101 4.77 -6.37 -3.12
CA GLY A 101 4.50 -7.71 -3.63
C GLY A 101 5.12 -8.02 -4.95
N GLN A 102 5.22 -7.05 -5.85
CA GLN A 102 5.80 -7.34 -7.16
C GLN A 102 7.23 -7.86 -7.02
N GLN A 103 8.06 -7.17 -6.25
CA GLN A 103 9.43 -7.60 -6.06
C GLN A 103 9.51 -8.86 -5.21
N ALA A 104 8.74 -8.91 -4.14
CA ALA A 104 8.73 -10.07 -3.28
C ALA A 104 8.21 -11.30 -4.02
N THR A 105 7.17 -11.12 -4.83
CA THR A 105 6.60 -12.22 -5.60
C THR A 105 7.61 -12.77 -6.59
N GLU A 106 8.32 -11.90 -7.28
CA GLU A 106 9.33 -12.33 -8.23
C GLU A 106 10.45 -13.08 -7.53
N SER A 107 10.90 -12.58 -6.39
CA SER A 107 11.94 -13.25 -5.62
C SER A 107 11.50 -14.62 -5.15
N ASP A 108 10.27 -14.72 -4.67
CA ASP A 108 9.74 -15.99 -4.20
C ASP A 108 9.59 -16.98 -5.34
N ALA A 109 9.13 -16.51 -6.49
CA ALA A 109 9.01 -17.36 -7.66
C ALA A 109 10.37 -17.90 -8.09
N LYS A 110 11.38 -17.06 -8.10
CA LYS A 110 12.73 -17.48 -8.44
C LYS A 110 13.26 -18.50 -7.45
N LYS A 111 13.02 -18.30 -6.18
CA LYS A 111 13.45 -19.26 -5.17
C LYS A 111 12.79 -20.60 -5.35
N LYS A 112 11.50 -20.59 -5.65
CA LYS A 112 10.76 -21.83 -5.87
C LYS A 112 11.26 -22.55 -7.10
N ASP A 113 11.56 -21.81 -8.14
CA ASP A 113 12.09 -22.41 -9.36
C ASP A 113 13.46 -23.03 -9.13
N GLU A 114 14.25 -22.39 -8.34
CA GLU A 114 15.57 -22.89 -8.00
C GLU A 114 15.51 -24.10 -7.11
N GLU A 115 14.49 -24.19 -6.38
CA GLU A 115 14.25 -25.33 -5.52
C GLU A 115 13.81 -26.51 -6.29
N PRO A 116 13.59 -25.76 -7.15
CA PRO A 116 13.38 -26.30 -7.54
C PRO A 116 13.42 -26.55 -7.74
N SER A 117 13.19 -25.62 -7.91
CA SER A 117 13.28 -25.34 -7.95
C SER A 117 13.17 -25.12 -7.85
N ALA A 118 13.13 -25.27 -8.14
CA ALA A 118 13.25 -24.74 -7.83
C ALA A 118 12.93 -24.44 -7.84
N GLU A 119 12.82 -24.72 -8.21
CA GLU A 119 12.81 -24.32 -8.06
C GLU A 119 12.85 -24.33 -8.06
#